data_67d7b31e074c5c8f4d2220fde854c1de
#
_entry.id   67d7b31e074c5c8f4d2220fde854c1de
#
_cell.length_a   1.000
_cell.length_b   1.000
_cell.length_c   1.000
_cell.angle_alpha   90.00
_cell.angle_beta   90.00
_cell.angle_gamma   90.00
#
_symmetry.space_group_name_H-M   'P 1'
#
loop_
_entity.id
_entity.type
_entity.pdbx_description
1 polymer ?
#
loop_
_entity_poly.entity_id
_entity_poly.type
_entity_poly.pdbx_seq_one_letter_code
_entity_poly.pdbx_strand_id
1 'polypeptide(L)'
;YLFLVIAFCLPTNRMRSHLESTPDVFYNGSVALVKDDLATHLDYLTEATILSEAIYDGNESPFVKAAAIYSVLPPEGDENWSYRKLISSLSATNESAHGPYDRYWQGQLAILRPLLLLLDYKDILRLNTLVQLFLMLWIAHLLSCHSLTHLLFPLALMFCSLTPIA
;
A
#
# COMPACT_ATOMS: atom_id res chain seq x y z
N TYR A 1 -7.42 15.63 -5.58
CA TYR A 1 -6.11 16.21 -5.86
C TYR A 1 -5.55 17.04 -4.69
N LEU A 2 -6.35 17.96 -4.10
CA LEU A 2 -5.92 18.82 -2.98
C LEU A 2 -5.37 18.01 -1.78
N PHE A 3 -6.06 16.94 -1.37
CA PHE A 3 -5.59 16.08 -0.28
C PHE A 3 -4.24 15.41 -0.59
N LEU A 4 -4.01 15.06 -1.86
CA LEU A 4 -2.74 14.49 -2.29
C LEU A 4 -1.59 15.52 -2.20
N VAL A 5 -1.85 16.76 -2.63
CA VAL A 5 -0.86 17.86 -2.47
C VAL A 5 -0.53 18.09 -1.01
N ILE A 6 -1.55 18.13 -0.12
CA ILE A 6 -1.34 18.27 1.33
C ILE A 6 -0.52 17.09 1.86
N ALA A 7 -0.81 15.87 1.43
CA ALA A 7 -0.04 14.70 1.84
C ALA A 7 1.44 14.80 1.42
N PHE A 8 1.75 15.38 0.25
CA PHE A 8 3.14 15.60 -0.18
C PHE A 8 3.84 16.77 0.53
N CYS A 9 3.13 17.57 1.34
CA CYS A 9 3.76 18.54 2.25
C CYS A 9 4.27 17.90 3.56
N LEU A 10 3.88 16.64 3.85
CA LEU A 10 4.25 15.95 5.09
C LEU A 10 5.71 15.48 5.05
N PRO A 11 6.43 15.53 6.20
CA PRO A 11 7.83 15.12 6.28
C PRO A 11 7.99 13.62 6.07
N THR A 12 8.97 13.21 5.27
CA THR A 12 9.21 11.80 4.89
C THR A 12 10.09 11.04 5.87
N ASN A 13 10.93 11.71 6.67
CA ASN A 13 11.89 11.07 7.57
C ASN A 13 11.22 10.05 8.51
N ARG A 14 10.09 10.44 9.11
CA ARG A 14 9.35 9.56 10.03
C ARG A 14 8.65 8.41 9.29
N MET A 15 8.15 8.67 8.09
CA MET A 15 7.58 7.61 7.26
C MET A 15 8.62 6.56 6.88
N ARG A 16 9.87 6.99 6.57
CA ARG A 16 11.00 6.09 6.29
C ARG A 16 11.29 5.19 7.48
N SER A 17 11.37 5.73 8.70
CA SER A 17 11.64 4.92 9.90
C SER A 17 10.55 3.87 10.15
N HIS A 18 9.28 4.19 9.88
CA HIS A 18 8.17 3.24 10.00
C HIS A 18 8.14 2.17 8.89
N LEU A 19 8.93 2.35 7.83
CA LEU A 19 9.09 1.37 6.76
C LEU A 19 10.37 0.53 6.87
N GLU A 20 11.29 0.82 7.79
CA GLU A 20 12.57 0.10 7.92
C GLU A 20 12.42 -1.41 8.14
N SER A 21 11.37 -1.83 8.86
CA SER A 21 11.07 -3.25 9.09
C SER A 21 10.21 -3.90 8.00
N THR A 22 9.77 -3.13 7.02
CA THR A 22 8.85 -3.59 5.97
C THR A 22 9.51 -4.48 4.92
N PRO A 23 10.78 -4.27 4.51
CA PRO A 23 11.43 -5.14 3.54
C PRO A 23 11.40 -6.63 3.91
N ASP A 24 11.46 -6.97 5.21
CA ASP A 24 11.37 -8.35 5.67
C ASP A 24 10.03 -9.02 5.30
N VAL A 25 8.95 -8.25 5.23
CA VAL A 25 7.63 -8.74 4.80
C VAL A 25 7.68 -9.19 3.35
N PHE A 26 8.41 -8.47 2.50
CA PHE A 26 8.53 -8.78 1.07
C PHE A 26 9.58 -9.87 0.80
N TYR A 27 10.57 -10.03 1.67
CA TYR A 27 11.64 -11.02 1.51
C TYR A 27 11.22 -12.42 1.95
N ASN A 28 10.51 -12.54 3.09
CA ASN A 28 10.16 -13.83 3.70
C ASN A 28 8.99 -14.55 3.00
N GLY A 29 8.55 -14.03 1.86
CA GLY A 29 7.64 -14.72 0.96
C GLY A 29 6.18 -14.54 1.28
N SER A 30 5.43 -14.94 0.32
CA SER A 30 4.00 -14.87 0.16
C SER A 30 3.20 -15.06 1.44
N VAL A 31 2.58 -14.02 1.91
CA VAL A 31 1.33 -14.16 2.66
C VAL A 31 0.28 -14.54 1.62
N ALA A 32 0.19 -15.82 1.29
CA ALA A 32 -0.83 -16.35 0.41
C ALA A 32 -1.80 -17.17 1.24
N LEU A 33 -3.08 -16.97 1.04
CA LEU A 33 -4.13 -17.77 1.66
C LEU A 33 -4.04 -19.25 1.19
N VAL A 34 -3.65 -19.44 -0.07
CA VAL A 34 -3.36 -20.72 -0.70
C VAL A 34 -2.01 -20.62 -1.37
N LYS A 35 -1.05 -21.45 -0.95
CA LYS A 35 0.37 -21.35 -1.28
C LYS A 35 0.69 -21.26 -2.79
N ASP A 36 -0.13 -21.84 -3.64
CA ASP A 36 0.13 -21.94 -5.08
C ASP A 36 -0.92 -21.20 -5.94
N ASP A 37 -1.77 -20.36 -5.32
CA ASP A 37 -2.79 -19.61 -6.04
C ASP A 37 -2.41 -18.14 -6.16
N LEU A 38 -2.03 -17.72 -7.37
CA LEU A 38 -1.65 -16.33 -7.69
C LEU A 38 -2.71 -15.30 -7.30
N ALA A 39 -4.00 -15.67 -7.30
CA ALA A 39 -5.09 -14.77 -6.93
C ALA A 39 -5.10 -14.40 -5.44
N THR A 40 -4.43 -15.19 -4.59
CA THR A 40 -4.35 -14.97 -3.14
C THR A 40 -3.03 -14.34 -2.71
N HIS A 41 -2.11 -14.08 -3.65
CA HIS A 41 -0.84 -13.43 -3.35
C HIS A 41 -1.02 -11.91 -3.24
N LEU A 42 -0.38 -11.31 -2.25
CA LEU A 42 -0.21 -9.87 -2.22
C LEU A 42 0.60 -9.44 -3.46
N ASP A 43 0.14 -8.43 -4.17
CA ASP A 43 0.91 -7.84 -5.27
C ASP A 43 2.08 -7.01 -4.73
N TYR A 44 3.14 -7.71 -4.35
CA TYR A 44 4.35 -7.10 -3.78
C TYR A 44 4.96 -6.02 -4.68
N LEU A 45 4.79 -6.15 -5.99
CA LEU A 45 5.30 -5.18 -6.95
C LEU A 45 4.56 -3.84 -6.81
N THR A 46 3.24 -3.89 -6.80
CA THR A 46 2.39 -2.70 -6.64
C THR A 46 2.58 -2.10 -5.25
N GLU A 47 2.60 -2.92 -4.20
CA GLU A 47 2.81 -2.46 -2.82
C GLU A 47 4.18 -1.79 -2.64
N ALA A 48 5.27 -2.41 -3.10
CA ALA A 48 6.61 -1.83 -3.01
C ALA A 48 6.71 -0.51 -3.81
N THR A 49 6.00 -0.41 -4.94
CA THR A 49 5.92 0.81 -5.72
C THR A 49 5.19 1.91 -4.96
N ILE A 50 4.02 1.63 -4.41
CA ILE A 50 3.23 2.59 -3.61
C ILE A 50 4.01 3.08 -2.39
N LEU A 51 4.69 2.18 -1.68
CA LEU A 51 5.52 2.55 -0.52
C LEU A 51 6.73 3.39 -0.93
N SER A 52 7.38 3.06 -2.04
CA SER A 52 8.48 3.84 -2.61
C SER A 52 8.03 5.27 -2.95
N GLU A 53 6.86 5.42 -3.56
CA GLU A 53 6.25 6.72 -3.89
C GLU A 53 5.84 7.49 -2.62
N ALA A 54 5.36 6.78 -1.60
CA ALA A 54 4.96 7.39 -0.34
C ALA A 54 6.13 8.06 0.39
N ILE A 55 7.35 7.56 0.26
CA ILE A 55 8.55 8.11 0.92
C ILE A 55 9.44 8.93 -0.04
N TYR A 56 8.97 9.20 -1.26
CA TYR A 56 9.71 10.04 -2.19
C TYR A 56 9.94 11.44 -1.63
N ASP A 57 11.19 11.89 -1.67
CA ASP A 57 11.66 13.15 -1.07
C ASP A 57 12.56 13.94 -2.04
N GLY A 58 12.12 14.08 -3.29
CA GLY A 58 12.80 14.93 -4.27
C GLY A 58 12.61 16.43 -4.01
N ASN A 59 13.32 17.25 -4.77
CA ASN A 59 13.32 18.70 -4.63
C ASN A 59 12.12 19.41 -5.30
N GLU A 60 11.24 18.65 -5.96
CA GLU A 60 10.07 19.19 -6.64
C GLU A 60 9.06 19.77 -5.64
N SER A 61 8.27 20.74 -6.11
CA SER A 61 7.18 21.24 -5.28
C SER A 61 6.14 20.16 -4.97
N PRO A 62 5.42 20.21 -3.83
CA PRO A 62 4.38 19.25 -3.49
C PRO A 62 3.31 19.10 -4.56
N PHE A 63 3.03 20.17 -5.31
CA PHE A 63 2.10 20.15 -6.43
C PHE A 63 2.62 19.26 -7.57
N VAL A 64 3.89 19.41 -7.94
CA VAL A 64 4.53 18.61 -9.00
C VAL A 64 4.64 17.15 -8.55
N LYS A 65 5.04 16.88 -7.30
CA LYS A 65 5.07 15.52 -6.73
C LYS A 65 3.70 14.84 -6.79
N ALA A 66 2.63 15.58 -6.47
CA ALA A 66 1.26 15.06 -6.53
C ALA A 66 0.76 14.84 -7.97
N ALA A 67 1.28 15.59 -8.94
CA ALA A 67 0.89 15.48 -10.34
C ALA A 67 1.60 14.34 -11.08
N ALA A 68 2.92 14.21 -10.88
CA ALA A 68 3.75 13.28 -11.63
C ALA A 68 4.06 11.98 -10.88
N ILE A 69 3.94 11.98 -9.56
CA ILE A 69 4.23 10.85 -8.65
C ILE A 69 5.53 10.14 -9.04
N TYR A 70 6.59 10.47 -8.34
CA TYR A 70 7.92 9.93 -8.60
C TYR A 70 8.23 8.73 -7.72
N SER A 71 8.97 7.78 -8.26
CA SER A 71 9.55 6.68 -7.49
C SER A 71 10.99 6.42 -7.87
N VAL A 72 11.75 5.82 -6.96
CA VAL A 72 13.12 5.38 -7.25
C VAL A 72 13.07 4.27 -8.29
N LEU A 73 13.92 4.35 -9.31
CA LEU A 73 14.07 3.31 -10.31
C LEU A 73 14.98 2.21 -9.75
N PRO A 74 14.54 0.95 -9.74
CA PRO A 74 15.40 -0.16 -9.32
C PRO A 74 16.50 -0.42 -10.36
N PRO A 75 17.62 -1.01 -9.96
CA PRO A 75 18.62 -1.49 -10.90
C PRO A 75 18.03 -2.58 -11.81
N GLU A 76 18.41 -2.57 -13.09
CA GLU A 76 17.91 -3.52 -14.08
C GLU A 76 18.36 -4.96 -13.78
N GLY A 77 17.50 -5.93 -14.07
CA GLY A 77 17.89 -7.36 -14.15
C GLY A 77 17.74 -8.17 -12.85
N ASP A 78 16.88 -7.79 -11.91
CA ASP A 78 16.79 -8.45 -10.61
C ASP A 78 15.52 -9.28 -10.39
N GLU A 79 15.68 -10.55 -9.92
CA GLU A 79 14.57 -11.44 -9.60
C GLU A 79 13.75 -10.97 -8.38
N ASN A 80 14.36 -10.23 -7.44
CA ASN A 80 13.71 -9.69 -6.24
C ASN A 80 13.40 -8.18 -6.37
N TRP A 81 12.83 -7.80 -7.49
CA TRP A 81 12.62 -6.41 -7.86
C TRP A 81 11.85 -5.59 -6.81
N SER A 82 10.78 -6.14 -6.26
CA SER A 82 9.92 -5.45 -5.26
C SER A 82 10.67 -5.13 -3.98
N TYR A 83 11.37 -6.12 -3.43
CA TYR A 83 12.20 -5.98 -2.23
C TYR A 83 13.29 -4.94 -2.44
N ARG A 84 14.04 -5.05 -3.56
CA ARG A 84 15.14 -4.13 -3.85
C ARG A 84 14.68 -2.72 -4.16
N LYS A 85 13.53 -2.55 -4.81
CA LYS A 85 12.93 -1.25 -5.02
C LYS A 85 12.65 -0.56 -3.69
N LEU A 86 12.09 -1.25 -2.72
CA LEU A 86 11.81 -0.68 -1.41
C LEU A 86 13.10 -0.36 -0.64
N ILE A 87 14.09 -1.27 -0.63
CA ILE A 87 15.41 -1.03 -0.01
C ILE A 87 16.10 0.17 -0.64
N SER A 88 16.17 0.25 -1.98
CA SER A 88 16.78 1.40 -2.67
C SER A 88 16.04 2.69 -2.39
N SER A 89 14.73 2.65 -2.22
CA SER A 89 13.93 3.83 -1.86
C SER A 89 14.18 4.30 -0.43
N LEU A 90 14.38 3.35 0.52
CA LEU A 90 14.71 3.66 1.91
C LEU A 90 16.10 4.29 2.04
N SER A 91 17.06 3.80 1.25
CA SER A 91 18.45 4.30 1.21
C SER A 91 18.67 5.42 0.17
N ALA A 92 17.62 5.81 -0.56
CA ALA A 92 17.73 6.79 -1.63
C ALA A 92 18.17 8.16 -1.11
N THR A 93 19.14 8.73 -1.79
CA THR A 93 19.57 10.11 -1.67
C THR A 93 18.96 10.94 -2.80
N ASN A 94 19.11 12.27 -2.73
CA ASN A 94 18.65 13.15 -3.80
C ASN A 94 19.35 12.89 -5.16
N GLU A 95 20.45 12.13 -5.16
CA GLU A 95 21.20 11.75 -6.37
C GLU A 95 20.71 10.42 -6.98
N SER A 96 19.82 9.68 -6.32
CA SER A 96 19.29 8.43 -6.83
C SER A 96 18.45 8.69 -8.10
N ALA A 97 18.52 7.77 -9.06
CA ALA A 97 17.71 7.85 -10.27
C ALA A 97 16.22 7.76 -9.93
N HIS A 98 15.46 8.74 -10.35
CA HIS A 98 14.01 8.80 -10.14
C HIS A 98 13.30 8.91 -11.49
N GLY A 99 12.12 8.33 -11.57
CA GLY A 99 11.26 8.43 -12.74
C GLY A 99 9.81 8.66 -12.36
N PRO A 100 9.04 9.39 -13.22
CA PRO A 100 7.61 9.51 -13.02
C PRO A 100 6.95 8.14 -13.20
N TYR A 101 5.92 7.87 -12.41
CA TYR A 101 5.14 6.66 -12.51
C TYR A 101 3.71 6.98 -12.94
N ASP A 102 3.49 7.08 -14.24
CA ASP A 102 2.24 7.58 -14.82
C ASP A 102 1.18 6.48 -15.05
N ARG A 103 1.49 5.23 -14.64
CA ARG A 103 0.67 4.07 -15.02
C ARG A 103 -0.67 4.00 -14.31
N TYR A 104 -0.74 4.43 -13.04
CA TYR A 104 -1.95 4.36 -12.23
C TYR A 104 -2.15 5.64 -11.42
N TRP A 105 -3.42 5.97 -11.16
CA TRP A 105 -3.75 7.04 -10.23
C TRP A 105 -3.48 6.60 -8.78
N GLN A 106 -2.60 7.31 -8.11
CA GLN A 106 -2.10 6.97 -6.77
C GLN A 106 -2.81 7.77 -5.66
N GLY A 107 -4.12 7.95 -5.78
CA GLY A 107 -4.91 8.70 -4.78
C GLY A 107 -4.86 8.14 -3.37
N GLN A 108 -4.58 6.84 -3.21
CA GLN A 108 -4.36 6.19 -1.91
C GLN A 108 -3.20 6.82 -1.12
N LEU A 109 -2.21 7.45 -1.76
CA LEU A 109 -1.13 8.16 -1.08
C LEU A 109 -1.64 9.32 -0.20
N ALA A 110 -2.80 9.88 -0.53
CA ALA A 110 -3.43 10.91 0.29
C ALA A 110 -3.82 10.41 1.69
N ILE A 111 -4.05 9.10 1.84
CA ILE A 111 -4.37 8.44 3.12
C ILE A 111 -3.13 7.74 3.68
N LEU A 112 -2.36 7.06 2.83
CA LEU A 112 -1.22 6.27 3.25
C LEU A 112 -0.12 7.13 3.90
N ARG A 113 0.24 8.28 3.31
CA ARG A 113 1.29 9.16 3.85
C ARG A 113 0.97 9.66 5.27
N PRO A 114 -0.22 10.19 5.59
CA PRO A 114 -0.59 10.53 6.97
C PRO A 114 -0.55 9.33 7.92
N LEU A 115 -0.98 8.15 7.48
CA LEU A 115 -0.93 6.94 8.31
C LEU A 115 0.51 6.51 8.60
N LEU A 116 1.40 6.56 7.61
CA LEU A 116 2.83 6.26 7.79
C LEU A 116 3.56 7.24 8.71
N LEU A 117 3.02 8.43 8.98
CA LEU A 117 3.56 9.31 10.02
C LEU A 117 3.31 8.79 11.44
N LEU A 118 2.27 7.98 11.62
CA LEU A 118 1.77 7.56 12.94
C LEU A 118 2.00 6.08 13.23
N LEU A 119 2.01 5.24 12.20
CA LEU A 119 1.95 3.79 12.29
C LEU A 119 3.00 3.14 11.38
N ASP A 120 3.52 1.99 11.82
CA ASP A 120 4.29 1.10 10.95
C ASP A 120 3.40 0.49 9.87
N TYR A 121 4.00 0.12 8.74
CA TYR A 121 3.23 -0.46 7.63
C TYR A 121 2.48 -1.73 8.03
N LYS A 122 3.06 -2.57 8.90
CA LYS A 122 2.39 -3.76 9.44
C LYS A 122 1.11 -3.41 10.22
N ASP A 123 1.13 -2.31 10.96
CA ASP A 123 -0.06 -1.86 11.72
C ASP A 123 -1.10 -1.24 10.79
N ILE A 124 -0.69 -0.60 9.69
CA ILE A 124 -1.59 -0.13 8.65
C ILE A 124 -2.32 -1.30 7.99
N LEU A 125 -1.62 -2.40 7.68
CA LEU A 125 -2.25 -3.63 7.15
C LEU A 125 -3.27 -4.22 8.14
N ARG A 126 -2.91 -4.29 9.43
CA ARG A 126 -3.84 -4.74 10.50
C ARG A 126 -5.05 -3.83 10.61
N LEU A 127 -4.84 -2.52 10.59
CA LEU A 127 -5.93 -1.53 10.61
C LEU A 127 -6.85 -1.72 9.40
N ASN A 128 -6.28 -1.90 8.20
CA ASN A 128 -7.07 -2.17 6.99
C ASN A 128 -7.93 -3.42 7.15
N THR A 129 -7.37 -4.51 7.68
CA THR A 129 -8.11 -5.76 7.96
C THR A 129 -9.25 -5.52 8.95
N LEU A 130 -9.02 -4.78 10.03
CA LEU A 130 -10.06 -4.43 11.01
C LEU A 130 -11.17 -3.61 10.40
N VAL A 131 -10.83 -2.61 9.55
CA VAL A 131 -11.82 -1.79 8.83
C VAL A 131 -12.65 -2.66 7.89
N GLN A 132 -12.04 -3.57 7.16
CA GLN A 132 -12.74 -4.50 6.26
C GLN A 132 -13.70 -5.40 7.04
N LEU A 133 -13.27 -5.99 8.16
CA LEU A 133 -14.12 -6.78 9.04
C LEU A 133 -15.31 -5.97 9.58
N PHE A 134 -15.05 -4.76 10.03
CA PHE A 134 -16.10 -3.88 10.51
C PHE A 134 -17.13 -3.56 9.41
N LEU A 135 -16.66 -3.22 8.21
CA LEU A 135 -17.55 -2.95 7.07
C LEU A 135 -18.36 -4.19 6.69
N MET A 136 -17.75 -5.38 6.70
CA MET A 136 -18.47 -6.62 6.43
C MET A 136 -19.59 -6.86 7.45
N LEU A 137 -19.30 -6.72 8.74
CA LEU A 137 -20.30 -6.86 9.81
C LEU A 137 -21.40 -5.81 9.70
N TRP A 138 -21.04 -4.59 9.35
CA TRP A 138 -22.00 -3.51 9.10
C TRP A 138 -22.94 -3.83 7.93
N ILE A 139 -22.39 -4.29 6.81
CA ILE A 139 -23.18 -4.71 5.66
C ILE A 139 -24.10 -5.89 6.02
N ALA A 140 -23.57 -6.90 6.73
CA ALA A 140 -24.35 -8.06 7.18
C ALA A 140 -25.53 -7.63 8.08
N HIS A 141 -25.29 -6.67 9.00
CA HIS A 141 -26.33 -6.09 9.84
C HIS A 141 -27.41 -5.40 9.00
N LEU A 142 -27.02 -4.55 8.03
CA LEU A 142 -27.97 -3.86 7.15
C LEU A 142 -28.81 -4.86 6.33
N LEU A 143 -28.18 -5.91 5.76
CA LEU A 143 -28.90 -6.94 5.01
C LEU A 143 -29.92 -7.68 5.90
N SER A 144 -29.57 -7.93 7.15
CA SER A 144 -30.48 -8.56 8.12
C SER A 144 -31.67 -7.64 8.46
N CYS A 145 -31.43 -6.35 8.67
CA CYS A 145 -32.48 -5.35 8.94
C CYS A 145 -33.47 -5.19 7.78
N HIS A 146 -33.01 -5.39 6.54
CA HIS A 146 -33.83 -5.27 5.33
C HIS A 146 -34.39 -6.61 4.83
N SER A 147 -34.35 -7.67 5.65
CA SER A 147 -34.82 -9.02 5.32
C SER A 147 -34.12 -9.65 4.10
N LEU A 148 -32.91 -9.20 3.78
CA LEU A 148 -32.09 -9.70 2.66
C LEU A 148 -31.06 -10.74 3.12
N THR A 149 -31.43 -11.56 4.11
CA THR A 149 -30.55 -12.56 4.73
C THR A 149 -30.00 -13.59 3.76
N HIS A 150 -30.69 -13.85 2.64
CA HIS A 150 -30.19 -14.74 1.58
C HIS A 150 -28.91 -14.23 0.90
N LEU A 151 -28.58 -12.94 1.02
CA LEU A 151 -27.35 -12.36 0.49
C LEU A 151 -26.15 -12.48 1.46
N LEU A 152 -26.36 -12.94 2.70
CA LEU A 152 -25.27 -13.11 3.67
C LEU A 152 -24.27 -14.19 3.23
N PHE A 153 -24.74 -15.27 2.64
CA PHE A 153 -23.88 -16.36 2.17
C PHE A 153 -22.94 -15.90 1.02
N PRO A 154 -23.44 -15.29 -0.09
CA PRO A 154 -22.55 -14.76 -1.12
C PRO A 154 -21.63 -13.63 -0.61
N LEU A 155 -22.08 -12.81 0.34
CA LEU A 155 -21.23 -11.80 0.97
C LEU A 155 -20.06 -12.45 1.72
N ALA A 156 -20.32 -13.50 2.52
CA ALA A 156 -19.29 -14.23 3.23
C ALA A 156 -18.30 -14.90 2.27
N LEU A 157 -18.78 -15.54 1.20
CA LEU A 157 -17.94 -16.14 0.16
C LEU A 157 -17.05 -15.09 -0.51
N MET A 158 -17.61 -13.94 -0.89
CA MET A 158 -16.86 -12.86 -1.50
C MET A 158 -15.78 -12.34 -0.54
N PHE A 159 -16.11 -12.16 0.73
CA PHE A 159 -15.14 -11.72 1.74
C PHE A 159 -14.01 -12.74 1.90
N CYS A 160 -14.33 -14.03 2.07
CA CYS A 160 -13.32 -15.08 2.20
C CYS A 160 -12.42 -15.25 0.96
N SER A 161 -12.93 -14.93 -0.24
CA SER A 161 -12.14 -15.00 -1.48
C SER A 161 -11.27 -13.78 -1.75
N LEU A 162 -11.65 -12.61 -1.21
CA LEU A 162 -10.95 -11.34 -1.46
C LEU A 162 -10.08 -10.86 -0.30
N THR A 163 -10.21 -11.47 0.87
CA THR A 163 -9.35 -11.08 2.00
C THR A 163 -7.96 -11.69 1.85
N PRO A 164 -6.94 -10.90 1.54
CA PRO A 164 -5.60 -11.28 1.88
C PRO A 164 -5.55 -11.31 3.42
N ILE A 165 -5.45 -12.48 4.00
CA ILE A 165 -5.10 -12.61 5.42
C ILE A 165 -3.63 -12.25 5.49
N ALA A 166 -3.33 -10.99 5.81
CA ALA A 166 -1.98 -10.53 6.09
C ALA A 166 -1.63 -10.80 7.54
#